data_237c57a36cec24f647747c07e75ce817
#
_entry.id   237c57a36cec24f647747c07e75ce817
#
_cell.length_a   1.000
_cell.length_b   1.000
_cell.length_c   1.000
_cell.angle_alpha   90.00
_cell.angle_beta   90.00
_cell.angle_gamma   90.00
#
_symmetry.space_group_name_H-M   'P 1'
#
loop_
_entity.id
_entity.type
_entity.pdbx_description
1 polymer ?
#
loop_
_entity_poly.entity_id
_entity_poly.type
_entity_poly.pdbx_seq_one_letter_code
_entity_poly.pdbx_strand_id
1 'polypeptide(L)'
;MSTTSSGSSESKPITDLITKRPNFYGFGGLDRSAHIREQEGWLEQLLEVETTLLVPVWRSRSFVGESAGEPRATLLRAVENRHLVERAEFVIFLGEQGGAAHLAIDVSVLDERDVIEHLGEDGVFHDLRRVGPLLPRFEGSLLAYARGISWWHQRHRFCGVCGSETVATKGGHQRTCSNADCRAPHFPRTDPAVIMLVHDGERCLLGRQKIWPEGMYSTLAGFVEPGETLEEAVAREVWEESGINVRDVRYHSSQPWPFPSSLMLGFHAEAKSFDIVRNDDELGDAQWFEASTLAEFQEIGKFLPRRDSIARRLVQDWVESVRPDLADAVDAVPSAYPGQR
;
A
#
# COMPACT_ATOMS: atom_id res chain seq x y z
N MET A 1 24.89 -31.86 36.44
CA MET A 1 23.73 -31.97 35.53
C MET A 1 22.94 -30.66 35.62
N SER A 2 23.18 -29.77 34.70
CA SER A 2 22.55 -28.46 34.67
C SER A 2 21.73 -28.41 33.38
N THR A 3 20.41 -28.49 33.52
CA THR A 3 19.45 -28.40 32.42
C THR A 3 19.22 -26.90 32.08
N THR A 4 19.80 -26.47 30.99
CA THR A 4 19.48 -25.18 30.39
C THR A 4 18.15 -25.30 29.67
N SER A 5 17.09 -24.72 30.22
CA SER A 5 15.81 -24.54 29.54
C SER A 5 16.00 -23.47 28.47
N SER A 6 15.94 -23.88 27.20
CA SER A 6 15.79 -22.97 26.07
C SER A 6 14.38 -22.37 26.13
N GLY A 7 14.28 -21.16 26.68
CA GLY A 7 13.05 -20.36 26.56
C GLY A 7 12.88 -19.95 25.11
N SER A 8 11.88 -20.53 24.43
CA SER A 8 11.34 -19.99 23.18
C SER A 8 10.81 -18.59 23.47
N SER A 9 11.49 -17.56 22.98
CA SER A 9 10.95 -16.21 22.97
C SER A 9 9.77 -16.22 21.99
N GLU A 10 8.55 -16.36 22.50
CA GLU A 10 7.36 -16.00 21.74
C GLU A 10 7.52 -14.56 21.29
N SER A 11 7.78 -14.34 20.01
CA SER A 11 7.75 -13.03 19.41
C SER A 11 6.31 -12.52 19.55
N LYS A 12 6.11 -11.47 20.35
CA LYS A 12 4.80 -10.78 20.39
C LYS A 12 4.41 -10.41 18.98
N PRO A 13 3.20 -10.74 18.53
CA PRO A 13 2.77 -10.38 17.21
C PRO A 13 2.89 -8.85 17.05
N ILE A 14 3.43 -8.41 15.91
CA ILE A 14 3.64 -7.00 15.55
C ILE A 14 2.34 -6.18 15.70
N THR A 15 1.19 -6.84 15.69
CA THR A 15 -0.14 -6.28 15.91
C THR A 15 -0.31 -5.55 17.25
N ASP A 16 0.45 -5.90 18.29
CA ASP A 16 0.38 -5.23 19.60
C ASP A 16 1.06 -3.84 19.61
N LEU A 17 1.85 -3.53 18.58
CA LEU A 17 2.50 -2.23 18.42
C LEU A 17 1.57 -1.17 17.79
N ILE A 18 0.32 -1.50 17.51
CA ILE A 18 -0.48 -0.76 16.55
C ILE A 18 -1.53 0.11 17.21
N THR A 19 -1.67 1.31 16.62
CA THR A 19 -2.73 2.27 16.84
C THR A 19 -4.13 1.62 16.73
N LYS A 20 -5.11 2.16 17.43
CA LYS A 20 -6.50 1.66 17.46
C LYS A 20 -7.15 1.44 16.09
N ARG A 21 -6.65 2.11 15.03
CA ARG A 21 -7.15 2.02 13.63
C ARG A 21 -5.97 1.96 12.66
N PRO A 22 -5.45 0.79 12.32
CA PRO A 22 -4.41 0.68 11.30
C PRO A 22 -4.97 0.96 9.89
N ASN A 23 -4.16 1.61 9.04
CA ASN A 23 -4.52 1.87 7.64
C ASN A 23 -4.62 0.56 6.84
N PHE A 24 -5.40 0.60 5.75
CA PHE A 24 -5.50 -0.52 4.80
C PHE A 24 -4.13 -0.85 4.20
N TYR A 25 -3.97 -2.09 3.71
CA TYR A 25 -2.74 -2.63 3.10
C TYR A 25 -1.53 -2.75 4.04
N GLY A 26 -1.65 -2.32 5.29
CA GLY A 26 -0.67 -2.48 6.34
C GLY A 26 -1.12 -3.43 7.44
N PHE A 27 -0.18 -3.78 8.34
CA PHE A 27 -0.45 -4.53 9.57
C PHE A 27 -1.08 -5.93 9.36
N GLY A 28 -0.65 -6.63 8.32
CA GLY A 28 -1.09 -8.01 8.04
C GLY A 28 -0.54 -9.05 9.03
N GLY A 29 0.41 -8.69 9.90
CA GLY A 29 0.98 -9.63 10.87
C GLY A 29 1.94 -10.67 10.27
N LEU A 30 2.43 -10.45 9.05
CA LEU A 30 3.38 -11.33 8.38
C LEU A 30 4.77 -11.17 8.99
N ASP A 31 5.38 -12.26 9.47
CA ASP A 31 6.80 -12.29 9.79
C ASP A 31 7.60 -12.33 8.50
N ARG A 32 8.41 -11.32 8.28
CA ARG A 32 9.21 -11.21 7.06
C ARG A 32 10.45 -12.08 7.06
N SER A 33 10.81 -12.70 8.19
CA SER A 33 11.88 -13.70 8.37
C SER A 33 13.15 -13.37 7.59
N ALA A 34 13.63 -12.12 7.72
CA ALA A 34 14.73 -11.62 6.91
C ALA A 34 16.03 -12.43 7.07
N HIS A 35 16.21 -13.05 8.23
CA HIS A 35 17.39 -13.84 8.59
C HIS A 35 17.56 -15.13 7.78
N ILE A 36 16.47 -15.72 7.27
CA ILE A 36 16.55 -16.94 6.45
C ILE A 36 16.87 -16.68 4.98
N ARG A 37 16.72 -15.44 4.51
CA ARG A 37 16.87 -15.09 3.08
C ARG A 37 18.31 -15.18 2.56
N GLU A 38 19.27 -15.32 3.44
CA GLU A 38 20.71 -15.44 3.10
C GLU A 38 21.19 -16.89 3.01
N GLN A 39 20.37 -17.87 3.40
CA GLN A 39 20.72 -19.29 3.33
C GLN A 39 20.56 -19.80 1.90
N GLU A 40 21.51 -20.61 1.42
CA GLU A 40 21.43 -21.22 0.10
C GLU A 40 20.39 -22.35 0.08
N GLY A 41 19.64 -22.47 -1.02
CA GLY A 41 18.69 -23.57 -1.23
C GLY A 41 17.44 -23.56 -0.34
N TRP A 42 17.29 -22.59 0.53
CA TRP A 42 16.15 -22.54 1.46
C TRP A 42 14.82 -22.27 0.75
N LEU A 43 14.83 -21.49 -0.36
CA LEU A 43 13.62 -21.18 -1.12
C LEU A 43 13.08 -22.43 -1.82
N GLU A 44 13.96 -23.23 -2.40
CA GLU A 44 13.65 -24.53 -3.00
C GLU A 44 13.09 -25.48 -1.97
N GLN A 45 13.67 -25.51 -0.75
CA GLN A 45 13.15 -26.32 0.35
C GLN A 45 11.75 -25.89 0.78
N LEU A 46 11.45 -24.57 0.82
CA LEU A 46 10.12 -24.08 1.15
C LEU A 46 9.07 -24.52 0.13
N LEU A 47 9.42 -24.63 -1.15
CA LEU A 47 8.51 -25.09 -2.19
C LEU A 47 8.08 -26.56 -2.02
N GLU A 48 8.84 -27.37 -1.26
CA GLU A 48 8.50 -28.75 -0.93
C GLU A 48 7.63 -28.89 0.33
N VAL A 49 7.40 -27.79 1.05
CA VAL A 49 6.62 -27.82 2.29
C VAL A 49 5.12 -27.71 1.98
N GLU A 50 4.33 -28.67 2.47
CA GLU A 50 2.88 -28.77 2.26
C GLU A 50 2.10 -27.50 2.62
N THR A 51 2.58 -26.73 3.60
CA THR A 51 1.92 -25.51 4.09
C THR A 51 2.35 -24.25 3.33
N THR A 52 3.28 -24.35 2.37
CA THR A 52 3.71 -23.20 1.58
C THR A 52 2.65 -22.77 0.58
N LEU A 53 2.33 -21.48 0.59
CA LEU A 53 1.27 -20.88 -0.21
C LEU A 53 1.84 -19.93 -1.25
N LEU A 54 1.37 -20.05 -2.48
CA LEU A 54 1.67 -19.16 -3.59
C LEU A 54 0.62 -18.06 -3.65
N VAL A 55 1.10 -16.84 -3.92
CA VAL A 55 0.30 -15.63 -4.13
C VAL A 55 0.48 -15.21 -5.60
N PRO A 56 -0.42 -15.61 -6.51
CA PRO A 56 -0.26 -15.30 -7.93
C PRO A 56 -0.44 -13.80 -8.21
N VAL A 57 0.46 -13.24 -9.03
CA VAL A 57 0.38 -11.89 -9.58
C VAL A 57 0.44 -11.98 -11.11
N TRP A 58 -0.51 -11.37 -11.80
CA TRP A 58 -0.56 -11.31 -13.25
C TRP A 58 -0.81 -9.88 -13.73
N ARG A 59 0.16 -9.30 -14.44
CA ARG A 59 0.08 -7.92 -14.96
C ARG A 59 -0.37 -6.92 -13.90
N SER A 60 0.27 -6.99 -12.71
CA SER A 60 -0.04 -6.18 -11.53
C SER A 60 -1.46 -6.35 -10.98
N ARG A 61 -2.18 -7.43 -11.31
CA ARG A 61 -3.46 -7.81 -10.72
C ARG A 61 -3.27 -8.93 -9.72
N SER A 62 -4.18 -9.03 -8.78
CA SER A 62 -4.18 -10.03 -7.70
C SER A 62 -5.24 -11.10 -7.96
N PHE A 63 -4.93 -12.35 -7.66
CA PHE A 63 -5.83 -13.49 -7.84
C PHE A 63 -6.80 -13.56 -6.66
N VAL A 64 -8.09 -13.44 -6.94
CA VAL A 64 -9.16 -13.32 -5.95
C VAL A 64 -10.32 -14.20 -6.35
N GLY A 65 -10.79 -15.01 -5.42
CA GLY A 65 -12.00 -15.81 -5.50
C GLY A 65 -13.07 -15.31 -4.53
N GLU A 66 -14.03 -16.15 -4.24
CA GLU A 66 -15.11 -15.87 -3.31
C GLU A 66 -15.22 -16.99 -2.26
N SER A 67 -15.52 -16.62 -1.04
CA SER A 67 -15.90 -17.54 0.02
C SER A 67 -17.09 -16.99 0.77
N ALA A 68 -18.19 -17.75 0.82
CA ALA A 68 -19.46 -17.32 1.41
C ALA A 68 -20.00 -15.99 0.86
N GLY A 69 -19.74 -15.70 -0.43
CA GLY A 69 -20.17 -14.46 -1.09
C GLY A 69 -19.27 -13.24 -0.83
N GLU A 70 -18.16 -13.44 -0.12
CA GLU A 70 -17.19 -12.38 0.17
C GLU A 70 -15.89 -12.61 -0.62
N PRO A 71 -15.27 -11.54 -1.17
CA PRO A 71 -13.98 -11.64 -1.85
C PRO A 71 -12.88 -12.16 -0.92
N ARG A 72 -12.08 -13.10 -1.40
CA ARG A 72 -10.96 -13.68 -0.68
C ARG A 72 -9.74 -13.80 -1.60
N ALA A 73 -8.56 -13.58 -1.06
CA ALA A 73 -7.33 -13.89 -1.78
C ALA A 73 -7.27 -15.40 -2.05
N THR A 74 -7.13 -15.80 -3.30
CA THR A 74 -6.91 -17.21 -3.65
C THR A 74 -5.43 -17.51 -3.56
N LEU A 75 -5.08 -18.33 -2.56
CA LEU A 75 -3.72 -18.80 -2.31
C LEU A 75 -3.61 -20.27 -2.72
N LEU A 76 -2.57 -20.60 -3.46
CA LEU A 76 -2.38 -21.95 -4.01
C LEU A 76 -1.30 -22.70 -3.25
N ARG A 77 -1.46 -24.00 -3.02
CA ARG A 77 -0.39 -24.82 -2.41
C ARG A 77 0.77 -24.98 -3.38
N ALA A 78 1.99 -24.70 -2.92
CA ALA A 78 3.19 -24.77 -3.76
C ALA A 78 3.42 -26.17 -4.32
N VAL A 79 3.24 -27.21 -3.52
CA VAL A 79 3.44 -28.63 -3.90
C VAL A 79 2.50 -29.08 -5.03
N GLU A 80 1.28 -28.54 -5.07
CA GLU A 80 0.26 -28.87 -6.07
C GLU A 80 0.43 -28.03 -7.35
N ASN A 81 1.11 -26.89 -7.28
CA ASN A 81 1.20 -25.88 -8.34
C ASN A 81 2.66 -25.62 -8.81
N ARG A 82 3.50 -26.64 -8.77
CA ARG A 82 4.90 -26.56 -9.23
C ARG A 82 5.04 -26.03 -10.64
N HIS A 83 4.15 -26.42 -11.53
CA HIS A 83 4.14 -26.00 -12.92
C HIS A 83 3.99 -24.47 -13.08
N LEU A 84 3.32 -23.78 -12.13
CA LEU A 84 3.24 -22.32 -12.12
C LEU A 84 4.54 -21.68 -11.64
N VAL A 85 5.19 -22.30 -10.65
CA VAL A 85 6.50 -21.85 -10.14
C VAL A 85 7.56 -21.90 -11.25
N GLU A 86 7.59 -22.99 -12.03
CA GLU A 86 8.51 -23.16 -13.15
C GLU A 86 8.29 -22.14 -14.29
N ARG A 87 7.07 -21.66 -14.47
CA ARG A 87 6.70 -20.67 -15.48
C ARG A 87 6.73 -19.24 -14.96
N ALA A 88 6.85 -19.05 -13.65
CA ALA A 88 6.87 -17.72 -13.05
C ALA A 88 8.12 -16.94 -13.46
N GLU A 89 7.95 -15.68 -13.80
CA GLU A 89 9.05 -14.77 -14.07
C GLU A 89 9.88 -14.48 -12.83
N PHE A 90 9.19 -14.38 -11.68
CA PHE A 90 9.78 -14.19 -10.36
C PHE A 90 9.06 -15.03 -9.32
N VAL A 91 9.86 -15.59 -8.41
CA VAL A 91 9.39 -16.20 -7.16
C VAL A 91 9.97 -15.42 -6.00
N ILE A 92 9.11 -14.85 -5.17
CA ILE A 92 9.51 -13.90 -4.15
C ILE A 92 8.94 -14.34 -2.79
N PHE A 93 9.80 -14.52 -1.80
CA PHE A 93 9.37 -14.80 -0.45
C PHE A 93 8.78 -13.57 0.21
N LEU A 94 7.56 -13.63 0.66
CA LEU A 94 6.88 -12.52 1.33
C LEU A 94 7.04 -12.58 2.86
N GLY A 95 7.06 -13.79 3.41
CA GLY A 95 7.14 -14.05 4.86
C GLY A 95 6.31 -15.22 5.30
N GLU A 96 6.18 -15.37 6.62
CA GLU A 96 5.47 -16.47 7.27
C GLU A 96 4.33 -15.95 8.15
N GLN A 97 3.21 -16.66 8.15
CA GLN A 97 2.12 -16.45 9.09
C GLN A 97 1.38 -17.77 9.37
N GLY A 98 1.06 -18.00 10.64
CA GLY A 98 0.30 -19.19 11.03
C GLY A 98 0.97 -20.52 10.69
N GLY A 99 2.32 -20.55 10.58
CA GLY A 99 3.09 -21.75 10.21
C GLY A 99 3.13 -22.00 8.69
N ALA A 100 2.63 -21.07 7.87
CA ALA A 100 2.69 -21.15 6.42
C ALA A 100 3.62 -20.06 5.85
N ALA A 101 4.52 -20.45 4.94
CA ALA A 101 5.29 -19.52 4.13
C ALA A 101 4.45 -19.01 2.95
N HIS A 102 4.59 -17.73 2.60
CA HIS A 102 3.88 -17.09 1.49
C HIS A 102 4.89 -16.64 0.44
N LEU A 103 4.72 -17.07 -0.79
CA LEU A 103 5.57 -16.76 -1.92
C LEU A 103 4.75 -16.05 -3.01
N ALA A 104 5.11 -14.83 -3.38
CA ALA A 104 4.56 -14.24 -4.59
C ALA A 104 5.17 -14.91 -5.82
N ILE A 105 4.32 -15.27 -6.78
CA ILE A 105 4.73 -15.74 -8.10
C ILE A 105 4.19 -14.80 -9.16
N ASP A 106 5.09 -14.26 -10.00
CA ASP A 106 4.68 -13.41 -11.11
C ASP A 106 4.52 -14.26 -12.38
N VAL A 107 3.28 -14.45 -12.76
CA VAL A 107 2.90 -15.23 -13.96
C VAL A 107 2.52 -14.33 -15.13
N SER A 108 3.00 -13.09 -15.18
CA SER A 108 2.68 -12.11 -16.23
C SER A 108 3.19 -12.50 -17.63
N VAL A 109 4.09 -13.46 -17.71
CA VAL A 109 4.57 -14.05 -18.96
C VAL A 109 3.52 -14.94 -19.65
N LEU A 110 2.53 -15.43 -18.89
CA LEU A 110 1.43 -16.23 -19.42
C LEU A 110 0.44 -15.36 -20.16
N ASP A 111 -0.12 -15.86 -21.25
CA ASP A 111 -1.26 -15.24 -21.90
C ASP A 111 -2.56 -15.51 -21.11
N GLU A 112 -3.67 -14.91 -21.54
CA GLU A 112 -4.93 -15.02 -20.81
C GLU A 112 -5.51 -16.45 -20.87
N ARG A 113 -5.26 -17.21 -21.93
CA ARG A 113 -5.72 -18.62 -22.05
C ARG A 113 -4.94 -19.51 -21.12
N ASP A 114 -3.60 -19.37 -21.11
CA ASP A 114 -2.73 -20.12 -20.20
C ASP A 114 -3.08 -19.85 -18.75
N VAL A 115 -3.39 -18.58 -18.41
CA VAL A 115 -3.84 -18.20 -17.05
C VAL A 115 -5.13 -18.93 -16.67
N ILE A 116 -6.14 -18.94 -17.55
CA ILE A 116 -7.40 -19.63 -17.29
C ILE A 116 -7.18 -21.15 -17.20
N GLU A 117 -6.37 -21.72 -18.08
CA GLU A 117 -6.09 -23.15 -18.10
C GLU A 117 -5.40 -23.66 -16.83
N HIS A 118 -4.42 -22.88 -16.33
CA HIS A 118 -3.56 -23.31 -15.22
C HIS A 118 -4.06 -22.90 -13.84
N LEU A 119 -4.81 -21.81 -13.72
CA LEU A 119 -5.34 -21.32 -12.46
C LEU A 119 -6.80 -21.69 -12.23
N GLY A 120 -7.45 -22.24 -13.26
CA GLY A 120 -8.76 -22.83 -13.14
C GLY A 120 -9.87 -21.86 -12.78
N GLU A 121 -10.95 -22.41 -12.23
CA GLU A 121 -12.15 -21.68 -11.83
C GLU A 121 -12.07 -21.08 -10.42
N ASP A 122 -10.92 -21.23 -9.72
CA ASP A 122 -10.78 -20.88 -8.31
C ASP A 122 -10.73 -19.37 -8.04
N GLY A 123 -10.64 -18.55 -9.09
CA GLY A 123 -10.62 -17.10 -8.95
C GLY A 123 -10.40 -16.34 -10.26
N VAL A 124 -10.35 -15.03 -10.15
CA VAL A 124 -10.12 -14.09 -11.25
C VAL A 124 -9.07 -13.05 -10.83
N PHE A 125 -8.28 -12.58 -11.80
CA PHE A 125 -7.32 -11.50 -11.57
C PHE A 125 -8.00 -10.13 -11.55
N HIS A 126 -8.03 -9.50 -10.38
CA HIS A 126 -8.61 -8.19 -10.14
C HIS A 126 -7.56 -7.10 -9.89
N ASP A 127 -7.87 -5.87 -10.29
CA ASP A 127 -7.13 -4.71 -9.78
C ASP A 127 -7.37 -4.58 -8.27
N LEU A 128 -6.29 -4.60 -7.49
CA LEU A 128 -6.35 -4.52 -6.03
C LEU A 128 -7.05 -3.25 -5.53
N ARG A 129 -7.03 -2.16 -6.30
CA ARG A 129 -7.80 -0.95 -5.96
C ARG A 129 -9.29 -1.21 -5.84
N ARG A 130 -9.83 -2.18 -6.59
CA ARG A 130 -11.27 -2.49 -6.58
C ARG A 130 -11.65 -3.44 -5.46
N VAL A 131 -10.84 -4.48 -5.24
CA VAL A 131 -11.17 -5.56 -4.30
C VAL A 131 -10.52 -5.40 -2.93
N GLY A 132 -9.38 -4.69 -2.85
CA GLY A 132 -8.60 -4.55 -1.61
C GLY A 132 -9.40 -4.11 -0.38
N PRO A 133 -10.29 -3.10 -0.47
CA PRO A 133 -11.12 -2.68 0.65
C PRO A 133 -12.11 -3.72 1.16
N LEU A 134 -12.42 -4.72 0.34
CA LEU A 134 -13.38 -5.78 0.66
C LEU A 134 -12.68 -7.01 1.27
N LEU A 135 -11.36 -7.10 1.15
CA LEU A 135 -10.59 -8.24 1.63
C LEU A 135 -10.34 -8.14 3.15
N PRO A 136 -10.23 -9.29 3.83
CA PRO A 136 -9.68 -9.34 5.17
C PRO A 136 -8.31 -8.65 5.24
N ARG A 137 -8.01 -8.02 6.37
CA ARG A 137 -6.79 -7.21 6.55
C ARG A 137 -5.50 -7.91 6.15
N PHE A 138 -5.32 -9.15 6.59
CA PHE A 138 -4.14 -9.94 6.24
C PHE A 138 -4.03 -10.10 4.72
N GLU A 139 -5.10 -10.52 4.07
CA GLU A 139 -5.13 -10.78 2.63
C GLU A 139 -4.88 -9.50 1.82
N GLY A 140 -5.55 -8.39 2.17
CA GLY A 140 -5.31 -7.09 1.56
C GLY A 140 -3.85 -6.62 1.69
N SER A 141 -3.24 -6.81 2.87
CA SER A 141 -1.84 -6.49 3.13
C SER A 141 -0.88 -7.40 2.35
N LEU A 142 -1.17 -8.70 2.30
CA LEU A 142 -0.38 -9.68 1.56
C LEU A 142 -0.38 -9.38 0.06
N LEU A 143 -1.56 -9.14 -0.53
CA LEU A 143 -1.70 -8.83 -1.95
C LEU A 143 -1.06 -7.48 -2.30
N ALA A 144 -1.16 -6.48 -1.41
CA ALA A 144 -0.49 -5.18 -1.58
C ALA A 144 1.03 -5.35 -1.63
N TYR A 145 1.58 -6.17 -0.74
CA TYR A 145 3.00 -6.47 -0.72
C TYR A 145 3.44 -7.23 -1.98
N ALA A 146 2.74 -8.33 -2.32
CA ALA A 146 3.01 -9.10 -3.53
C ALA A 146 3.02 -8.21 -4.78
N ARG A 147 2.00 -7.35 -4.94
CA ARG A 147 1.89 -6.40 -6.05
C ARG A 147 3.07 -5.43 -6.10
N GLY A 148 3.40 -4.80 -4.99
CA GLY A 148 4.46 -3.78 -4.93
C GLY A 148 5.84 -4.35 -5.27
N ILE A 149 6.18 -5.52 -4.70
CA ILE A 149 7.49 -6.14 -4.92
C ILE A 149 7.60 -6.74 -6.33
N SER A 150 6.52 -7.35 -6.87
CA SER A 150 6.50 -7.83 -8.25
C SER A 150 6.66 -6.69 -9.25
N TRP A 151 5.96 -5.56 -9.03
CA TRP A 151 6.12 -4.37 -9.86
C TRP A 151 7.57 -3.85 -9.86
N TRP A 152 8.23 -3.85 -8.71
CA TRP A 152 9.64 -3.47 -8.62
C TRP A 152 10.53 -4.41 -9.44
N HIS A 153 10.34 -5.74 -9.38
CA HIS A 153 11.09 -6.71 -10.18
C HIS A 153 10.95 -6.46 -11.68
N GLN A 154 9.72 -6.20 -12.15
CA GLN A 154 9.45 -5.92 -13.57
C GLN A 154 10.17 -4.67 -14.09
N ARG A 155 10.43 -3.68 -13.23
CA ARG A 155 11.04 -2.39 -13.59
C ARG A 155 12.56 -2.32 -13.40
N HIS A 156 13.14 -3.28 -12.67
CA HIS A 156 14.57 -3.25 -12.32
C HIS A 156 15.35 -4.44 -12.92
N ARG A 157 14.97 -4.85 -14.12
CA ARG A 157 15.62 -5.96 -14.85
C ARG A 157 17.05 -5.66 -15.27
N PHE A 158 17.40 -4.40 -15.39
CA PHE A 158 18.71 -3.93 -15.80
C PHE A 158 19.38 -3.10 -14.70
N CYS A 159 20.70 -3.25 -14.62
CA CYS A 159 21.52 -2.54 -13.64
C CYS A 159 21.61 -1.05 -13.97
N GLY A 160 21.25 -0.19 -13.01
CA GLY A 160 21.35 1.26 -13.16
C GLY A 160 22.79 1.79 -13.23
N VAL A 161 23.80 0.94 -12.95
CA VAL A 161 25.21 1.33 -12.97
C VAL A 161 25.86 1.01 -14.32
N CYS A 162 25.65 -0.22 -14.87
CA CYS A 162 26.35 -0.67 -16.07
C CYS A 162 25.42 -1.15 -17.19
N GLY A 163 24.10 -1.15 -17.00
CA GLY A 163 23.12 -1.55 -18.00
C GLY A 163 22.95 -3.06 -18.20
N SER A 164 23.79 -3.92 -17.58
CA SER A 164 23.65 -5.38 -17.69
C SER A 164 22.41 -5.88 -16.97
N GLU A 165 21.94 -7.08 -17.32
CA GLU A 165 20.82 -7.72 -16.62
C GLU A 165 21.09 -7.91 -15.13
N THR A 166 20.04 -7.94 -14.35
CA THR A 166 20.09 -8.24 -12.91
C THR A 166 19.37 -9.55 -12.63
N VAL A 167 19.79 -10.26 -11.60
CA VAL A 167 19.16 -11.49 -11.13
C VAL A 167 18.58 -11.29 -9.73
N ALA A 168 17.46 -11.93 -9.44
CA ALA A 168 16.86 -11.91 -8.11
C ALA A 168 17.73 -12.73 -7.13
N THR A 169 17.95 -12.17 -5.95
CA THR A 169 18.70 -12.79 -4.85
C THR A 169 17.98 -12.55 -3.53
N LYS A 170 18.41 -13.21 -2.46
CA LYS A 170 17.83 -13.07 -1.11
C LYS A 170 16.29 -13.24 -1.11
N GLY A 171 15.81 -14.32 -1.72
CA GLY A 171 14.37 -14.59 -1.80
C GLY A 171 13.56 -13.51 -2.50
N GLY A 172 14.16 -12.80 -3.46
CA GLY A 172 13.52 -11.73 -4.22
C GLY A 172 13.60 -10.35 -3.55
N HIS A 173 14.31 -10.19 -2.43
CA HIS A 173 14.46 -8.90 -1.73
C HIS A 173 15.68 -8.09 -2.16
N GLN A 174 16.43 -8.59 -3.11
CA GLN A 174 17.53 -7.92 -3.76
C GLN A 174 17.59 -8.37 -5.22
N ARG A 175 18.03 -7.50 -6.11
CA ARG A 175 18.51 -7.88 -7.44
C ARG A 175 19.99 -7.56 -7.51
N THR A 176 20.78 -8.45 -8.08
CA THR A 176 22.23 -8.29 -8.19
C THR A 176 22.60 -8.26 -9.67
N CYS A 177 23.45 -7.32 -10.07
CA CYS A 177 23.97 -7.24 -11.43
C CYS A 177 24.68 -8.54 -11.82
N SER A 178 24.36 -9.09 -12.98
CA SER A 178 24.97 -10.32 -13.49
C SER A 178 26.40 -10.12 -14.00
N ASN A 179 26.79 -8.87 -14.35
CA ASN A 179 28.14 -8.54 -14.80
C ASN A 179 29.13 -8.74 -13.64
N ALA A 180 30.12 -9.64 -13.86
CA ALA A 180 31.11 -9.99 -12.85
C ALA A 180 31.97 -8.80 -12.37
N ASP A 181 32.20 -7.82 -13.24
CA ASP A 181 32.98 -6.62 -12.93
C ASP A 181 32.17 -5.53 -12.19
N CYS A 182 30.82 -5.67 -12.17
CA CYS A 182 29.93 -4.69 -11.54
C CYS A 182 29.34 -5.19 -10.23
N ARG A 183 28.59 -6.30 -10.26
CA ARG A 183 27.95 -6.95 -9.10
C ARG A 183 27.13 -6.01 -8.21
N ALA A 184 26.70 -4.84 -8.71
CA ALA A 184 25.96 -3.85 -7.95
C ALA A 184 24.63 -4.44 -7.41
N PRO A 185 24.32 -4.28 -6.12
CA PRO A 185 23.04 -4.66 -5.56
C PRO A 185 21.99 -3.58 -5.82
N HIS A 186 20.73 -4.01 -6.02
CA HIS A 186 19.57 -3.16 -6.15
C HIS A 186 18.50 -3.64 -5.15
N PHE A 187 17.91 -2.70 -4.44
CA PHE A 187 16.92 -2.97 -3.38
C PHE A 187 15.52 -2.54 -3.81
N PRO A 188 14.46 -3.16 -3.24
CA PRO A 188 13.09 -2.74 -3.49
C PRO A 188 12.90 -1.26 -3.25
N ARG A 189 12.18 -0.59 -4.17
CA ARG A 189 11.89 0.83 -4.11
C ARG A 189 10.51 1.05 -3.52
N THR A 190 10.43 1.99 -2.58
CA THR A 190 9.21 2.65 -2.15
C THR A 190 9.38 4.15 -2.28
N ASP A 191 8.40 4.84 -2.86
CA ASP A 191 8.44 6.28 -3.06
C ASP A 191 7.73 6.97 -1.90
N PRO A 192 8.45 7.73 -1.02
CA PRO A 192 7.83 8.44 0.08
C PRO A 192 7.01 9.61 -0.46
N ALA A 193 5.75 9.69 -0.05
CA ALA A 193 4.84 10.78 -0.36
C ALA A 193 4.15 11.26 0.91
N VAL A 194 4.24 12.55 1.20
CA VAL A 194 3.49 13.17 2.29
C VAL A 194 2.05 13.39 1.86
N ILE A 195 1.13 13.25 2.80
CA ILE A 195 -0.29 13.56 2.62
C ILE A 195 -0.78 14.23 3.90
N MET A 196 -1.41 15.39 3.77
CA MET A 196 -1.67 16.21 4.93
C MET A 196 -3.06 16.82 4.96
N LEU A 197 -3.70 16.74 6.12
CA LEU A 197 -4.86 17.55 6.42
C LEU A 197 -4.39 18.84 7.09
N VAL A 198 -4.60 19.96 6.39
CA VAL A 198 -4.34 21.32 6.90
C VAL A 198 -5.62 21.86 7.52
N HIS A 199 -5.55 22.44 8.74
CA HIS A 199 -6.71 22.98 9.44
C HIS A 199 -6.39 24.27 10.19
N ASP A 200 -7.43 25.08 10.48
CA ASP A 200 -7.36 26.27 11.33
C ASP A 200 -8.00 26.05 12.72
N GLY A 201 -8.37 24.81 13.02
CA GLY A 201 -9.12 24.41 14.20
C GLY A 201 -10.59 24.13 13.87
N GLU A 202 -11.26 24.98 13.12
CA GLU A 202 -12.69 24.88 12.77
C GLU A 202 -12.92 24.33 11.36
N ARG A 203 -12.00 24.63 10.42
CA ARG A 203 -12.08 24.24 9.01
C ARG A 203 -10.87 23.43 8.61
N CYS A 204 -11.04 22.55 7.62
CA CYS A 204 -9.93 21.89 6.94
C CYS A 204 -9.85 22.32 5.47
N LEU A 205 -8.63 22.32 4.94
CA LEU A 205 -8.34 22.58 3.53
C LEU A 205 -8.39 21.27 2.75
N LEU A 206 -9.23 21.23 1.72
CA LEU A 206 -9.25 20.13 0.76
C LEU A 206 -9.07 20.66 -0.66
N GLY A 207 -8.36 19.88 -1.48
CA GLY A 207 -8.13 20.15 -2.88
C GLY A 207 -8.81 19.14 -3.81
N ARG A 208 -8.93 19.50 -5.10
CA ARG A 208 -9.43 18.64 -6.17
C ARG A 208 -8.54 18.77 -7.40
N GLN A 209 -7.99 17.70 -7.88
CA GLN A 209 -7.28 17.67 -9.15
C GLN A 209 -8.25 17.74 -10.34
N LYS A 210 -7.84 18.37 -11.45
CA LYS A 210 -8.65 18.54 -12.68
C LYS A 210 -9.12 17.19 -13.28
N ILE A 211 -8.33 16.14 -13.12
CA ILE A 211 -8.60 14.80 -13.66
C ILE A 211 -9.55 13.96 -12.78
N TRP A 212 -9.84 14.39 -11.57
CA TRP A 212 -10.73 13.66 -10.67
C TRP A 212 -12.20 13.86 -11.05
N PRO A 213 -13.09 12.94 -10.65
CA PRO A 213 -14.53 13.15 -10.80
C PRO A 213 -14.95 14.48 -10.21
N GLU A 214 -15.94 15.11 -10.83
CA GLU A 214 -16.50 16.36 -10.33
C GLU A 214 -17.05 16.18 -8.91
N GLY A 215 -16.83 17.16 -8.05
CA GLY A 215 -17.22 17.12 -6.65
C GLY A 215 -16.32 16.29 -5.71
N MET A 216 -15.31 15.59 -6.21
CA MET A 216 -14.39 14.83 -5.36
C MET A 216 -13.31 15.75 -4.77
N TYR A 217 -13.25 15.85 -3.45
CA TYR A 217 -12.21 16.58 -2.71
C TYR A 217 -11.39 15.63 -1.84
N SER A 218 -10.11 15.93 -1.66
CA SER A 218 -9.15 15.16 -0.87
C SER A 218 -8.18 16.08 -0.14
N THR A 219 -7.46 15.53 0.80
CA THR A 219 -6.28 16.16 1.41
C THR A 219 -5.19 16.35 0.37
N LEU A 220 -4.33 17.37 0.55
CA LEU A 220 -3.18 17.65 -0.30
C LEU A 220 -2.12 16.55 -0.14
N ALA A 221 -1.32 16.31 -1.18
CA ALA A 221 -0.30 15.27 -1.13
C ALA A 221 0.74 15.46 -2.23
N GLY A 222 2.02 15.22 -1.90
CA GLY A 222 3.09 15.24 -2.88
C GLY A 222 4.28 14.37 -2.49
N PHE A 223 5.25 14.26 -3.40
CA PHE A 223 6.43 13.45 -3.16
C PHE A 223 7.48 14.21 -2.34
N VAL A 224 8.19 13.44 -1.51
CA VAL A 224 9.37 13.96 -0.80
C VAL A 224 10.53 14.05 -1.78
N GLU A 225 11.18 15.21 -1.84
CA GLU A 225 12.34 15.43 -2.67
C GLU A 225 13.67 15.05 -1.96
N PRO A 226 14.72 14.70 -2.73
CA PRO A 226 16.02 14.39 -2.14
C PRO A 226 16.57 15.55 -1.29
N GLY A 227 16.82 15.29 -0.02
CA GLY A 227 17.38 16.27 0.93
C GLY A 227 16.33 16.97 1.79
N GLU A 228 15.04 16.77 1.54
CA GLU A 228 13.97 17.29 2.39
C GLU A 228 13.72 16.41 3.63
N THR A 229 13.35 17.06 4.73
CA THR A 229 12.62 16.40 5.83
C THR A 229 11.15 16.24 5.47
N LEU A 230 10.42 15.36 6.16
CA LEU A 230 8.98 15.18 5.90
C LEU A 230 8.17 16.44 6.21
N GLU A 231 8.57 17.19 7.23
CA GLU A 231 7.93 18.44 7.62
C GLU A 231 8.17 19.56 6.58
N GLU A 232 9.35 19.61 5.97
CA GLU A 232 9.65 20.53 4.87
C GLU A 232 8.83 20.17 3.64
N ALA A 233 8.74 18.89 3.27
CA ALA A 233 7.91 18.43 2.16
C ALA A 233 6.43 18.79 2.37
N VAL A 234 5.88 18.60 3.58
CA VAL A 234 4.51 19.05 3.91
C VAL A 234 4.34 20.55 3.71
N ALA A 235 5.27 21.36 4.22
CA ALA A 235 5.17 22.82 4.11
C ALA A 235 5.29 23.29 2.66
N ARG A 236 6.18 22.69 1.87
CA ARG A 236 6.37 22.99 0.44
C ARG A 236 5.14 22.64 -0.38
N GLU A 237 4.66 21.40 -0.28
CA GLU A 237 3.49 20.93 -1.06
C GLU A 237 2.23 21.76 -0.75
N VAL A 238 1.96 22.06 0.53
CA VAL A 238 0.83 22.92 0.91
C VAL A 238 0.96 24.31 0.31
N TRP A 239 2.17 24.86 0.33
CA TRP A 239 2.40 26.19 -0.23
C TRP A 239 2.30 26.19 -1.78
N GLU A 240 2.87 25.20 -2.45
CA GLU A 240 2.85 25.06 -3.91
C GLU A 240 1.42 24.85 -4.43
N GLU A 241 0.64 23.96 -3.80
CA GLU A 241 -0.71 23.65 -4.24
C GLU A 241 -1.76 24.72 -3.85
N SER A 242 -1.56 25.45 -2.73
CA SER A 242 -2.60 26.31 -2.18
C SER A 242 -2.16 27.72 -1.75
N GLY A 243 -0.86 28.02 -1.73
CA GLY A 243 -0.33 29.28 -1.22
C GLY A 243 -0.41 29.43 0.31
N ILE A 244 -0.88 28.41 1.02
CA ILE A 244 -1.04 28.42 2.47
C ILE A 244 0.28 28.10 3.16
N ASN A 245 0.66 28.91 4.15
CA ASN A 245 1.75 28.60 5.06
C ASN A 245 1.22 27.78 6.24
N VAL A 246 2.01 26.78 6.69
CA VAL A 246 1.63 25.92 7.81
C VAL A 246 2.64 26.02 8.96
N ARG A 247 2.23 25.52 10.12
CA ARG A 247 3.04 25.31 11.32
C ARG A 247 2.58 24.02 12.01
N ASP A 248 3.28 23.62 13.06
CA ASP A 248 2.89 22.46 13.90
C ASP A 248 2.56 21.21 13.08
N VAL A 249 3.45 20.87 12.14
CA VAL A 249 3.34 19.67 11.31
C VAL A 249 3.52 18.43 12.20
N ARG A 250 2.49 17.60 12.33
CA ARG A 250 2.47 16.42 13.21
C ARG A 250 2.21 15.16 12.42
N TYR A 251 3.13 14.20 12.54
CA TYR A 251 2.93 12.86 11.96
C TYR A 251 1.69 12.20 12.57
N HIS A 252 0.88 11.61 11.69
CA HIS A 252 -0.33 10.90 12.07
C HIS A 252 -0.16 9.38 11.92
N SER A 253 0.07 8.89 10.70
CA SER A 253 0.19 7.47 10.38
C SER A 253 0.79 7.28 8.99
N SER A 254 1.10 6.03 8.61
CA SER A 254 1.53 5.70 7.25
C SER A 254 0.67 4.62 6.61
N GLN A 255 0.67 4.59 5.27
CA GLN A 255 -0.05 3.61 4.47
C GLN A 255 0.81 3.13 3.31
N PRO A 256 1.07 1.81 3.17
CA PRO A 256 1.55 1.25 1.92
C PRO A 256 0.52 1.53 0.81
N TRP A 257 0.98 2.12 -0.29
CA TRP A 257 0.12 2.43 -1.43
C TRP A 257 0.76 1.95 -2.72
N PRO A 258 0.71 0.60 -3.00
CA PRO A 258 1.43 -0.02 -4.11
C PRO A 258 0.76 0.26 -5.47
N PHE A 259 0.49 1.53 -5.75
CA PHE A 259 -0.13 2.01 -6.99
C PHE A 259 0.65 3.19 -7.59
N PRO A 260 1.91 2.97 -8.09
CA PRO A 260 2.58 1.68 -8.14
C PRO A 260 3.43 1.31 -6.91
N SER A 261 4.05 2.24 -6.18
CA SER A 261 5.08 1.97 -5.17
C SER A 261 5.18 2.99 -4.04
N SER A 262 4.13 3.77 -3.78
CA SER A 262 4.20 4.83 -2.76
C SER A 262 4.10 4.28 -1.32
N LEU A 263 4.79 4.95 -0.42
CA LEU A 263 4.54 4.92 1.01
C LEU A 263 3.95 6.28 1.40
N MET A 264 2.64 6.31 1.67
CA MET A 264 1.97 7.53 2.11
C MET A 264 2.28 7.80 3.57
N LEU A 265 2.70 9.01 3.89
CA LEU A 265 3.08 9.48 5.22
C LEU A 265 2.10 10.60 5.61
N GLY A 266 1.15 10.29 6.49
CA GLY A 266 0.05 11.17 6.86
C GLY A 266 0.41 12.15 7.96
N PHE A 267 -0.03 13.40 7.80
CA PHE A 267 0.20 14.49 8.73
C PHE A 267 -1.06 15.31 8.99
N HIS A 268 -1.14 15.93 10.16
CA HIS A 268 -1.98 17.10 10.42
C HIS A 268 -1.07 18.33 10.53
N ALA A 269 -1.50 19.47 9.98
CA ALA A 269 -0.76 20.72 10.06
C ALA A 269 -1.70 21.90 10.31
N GLU A 270 -1.29 22.85 11.16
CA GLU A 270 -2.06 24.07 11.40
C GLU A 270 -1.76 25.11 10.32
N ALA A 271 -2.80 25.74 9.78
CA ALA A 271 -2.67 26.86 8.88
C ALA A 271 -2.14 28.11 9.62
N LYS A 272 -1.21 28.80 8.98
CA LYS A 272 -0.66 30.09 9.42
C LYS A 272 -1.16 31.25 8.55
N SER A 273 -1.63 30.95 7.35
CA SER A 273 -2.29 31.89 6.43
C SER A 273 -3.57 31.23 5.87
N PHE A 274 -4.50 32.02 5.30
CA PHE A 274 -5.83 31.52 4.96
C PHE A 274 -6.28 31.85 3.54
N ASP A 275 -5.59 32.77 2.86
CA ASP A 275 -5.91 33.17 1.49
C ASP A 275 -5.36 32.12 0.52
N ILE A 276 -6.26 31.39 -0.16
CA ILE A 276 -5.89 30.34 -1.09
C ILE A 276 -5.44 30.96 -2.42
N VAL A 277 -4.21 30.64 -2.83
CA VAL A 277 -3.64 30.97 -4.13
C VAL A 277 -3.28 29.64 -4.82
N ARG A 278 -4.18 29.14 -5.67
CA ARG A 278 -4.00 27.85 -6.35
C ARG A 278 -2.91 27.90 -7.40
N ASN A 279 -2.14 26.84 -7.49
CA ASN A 279 -1.39 26.51 -8.70
C ASN A 279 -2.39 25.89 -9.71
N ASP A 280 -2.71 26.61 -10.79
CA ASP A 280 -3.71 26.19 -11.79
C ASP A 280 -3.29 24.94 -12.58
N ASP A 281 -2.00 24.58 -12.58
CA ASP A 281 -1.51 23.41 -13.29
C ASP A 281 -1.76 22.12 -12.50
N GLU A 282 -1.82 22.16 -11.18
CA GLU A 282 -1.97 21.00 -10.31
C GLU A 282 -3.40 20.84 -9.80
N LEU A 283 -3.98 21.84 -9.16
CA LEU A 283 -5.32 21.78 -8.63
C LEU A 283 -6.36 22.47 -9.54
N GLY A 284 -7.48 21.77 -9.74
CA GLY A 284 -8.69 22.37 -10.33
C GLY A 284 -9.46 23.25 -9.34
N ASP A 285 -9.41 22.92 -8.06
CA ASP A 285 -10.06 23.67 -6.97
C ASP A 285 -9.40 23.37 -5.62
N ALA A 286 -9.48 24.34 -4.69
CA ALA A 286 -9.11 24.18 -3.29
C ALA A 286 -10.01 25.06 -2.42
N GLN A 287 -10.55 24.52 -1.33
CA GLN A 287 -11.50 25.21 -0.48
C GLN A 287 -11.31 24.84 1.00
N TRP A 288 -11.70 25.78 1.87
CA TRP A 288 -11.88 25.51 3.30
C TRP A 288 -13.27 24.95 3.56
N PHE A 289 -13.34 23.86 4.35
CA PHE A 289 -14.59 23.20 4.71
C PHE A 289 -14.71 23.04 6.22
N GLU A 290 -15.83 23.43 6.79
CA GLU A 290 -16.21 23.08 8.15
C GLU A 290 -16.64 21.63 8.24
N ALA A 291 -16.51 21.01 9.42
CA ALA A 291 -16.97 19.64 9.65
C ALA A 291 -18.48 19.45 9.36
N SER A 292 -19.30 20.47 9.62
CA SER A 292 -20.72 20.51 9.26
C SER A 292 -20.96 20.39 7.77
N THR A 293 -20.19 21.15 6.97
CA THR A 293 -20.28 21.09 5.50
C THR A 293 -19.81 19.72 4.96
N LEU A 294 -18.77 19.12 5.58
CA LEU A 294 -18.34 17.78 5.17
C LEU A 294 -19.44 16.73 5.39
N ALA A 295 -20.22 16.84 6.48
CA ALA A 295 -21.34 15.93 6.74
C ALA A 295 -22.46 16.05 5.66
N GLU A 296 -22.60 17.21 5.04
CA GLU A 296 -23.59 17.51 4.00
C GLU A 296 -23.06 17.29 2.58
N PHE A 297 -21.81 16.82 2.40
CA PHE A 297 -21.18 16.69 1.08
C PHE A 297 -22.04 15.94 0.06
N GLN A 298 -22.68 14.84 0.46
CA GLN A 298 -23.54 14.08 -0.42
C GLN A 298 -24.72 14.90 -0.94
N GLU A 299 -25.30 15.76 -0.12
CA GLU A 299 -26.47 16.58 -0.46
C GLU A 299 -26.12 17.70 -1.45
N ILE A 300 -24.88 18.21 -1.37
CA ILE A 300 -24.36 19.27 -2.24
C ILE A 300 -23.53 18.72 -3.42
N GLY A 301 -23.64 17.40 -3.68
CA GLY A 301 -22.95 16.75 -4.82
C GLY A 301 -21.44 16.67 -4.67
N LYS A 302 -20.93 16.68 -3.44
CA LYS A 302 -19.50 16.51 -3.15
C LYS A 302 -19.22 15.13 -2.55
N PHE A 303 -17.97 14.71 -2.67
CA PHE A 303 -17.49 13.38 -2.28
C PHE A 303 -16.16 13.48 -1.53
N LEU A 304 -15.96 12.58 -0.59
CA LEU A 304 -14.70 12.40 0.09
C LEU A 304 -13.85 11.29 -0.54
N PRO A 305 -12.56 11.16 -0.19
CA PRO A 305 -11.74 10.06 -0.64
C PRO A 305 -12.31 8.70 -0.25
N ARG A 306 -11.82 7.67 -0.92
CA ARG A 306 -12.18 6.27 -0.61
C ARG A 306 -11.92 5.93 0.85
N ARG A 307 -12.76 5.09 1.43
CA ARG A 307 -12.65 4.68 2.85
C ARG A 307 -11.36 3.92 3.16
N ASP A 308 -10.73 3.28 2.16
CA ASP A 308 -9.47 2.58 2.30
C ASP A 308 -8.24 3.49 2.21
N SER A 309 -8.40 4.79 1.94
CA SER A 309 -7.29 5.73 1.82
C SER A 309 -6.97 6.44 3.13
N ILE A 310 -5.68 6.69 3.37
CA ILE A 310 -5.21 7.50 4.49
C ILE A 310 -5.79 8.92 4.45
N ALA A 311 -6.06 9.48 3.25
CA ALA A 311 -6.71 10.78 3.10
C ALA A 311 -8.07 10.82 3.82
N ARG A 312 -8.91 9.79 3.61
CA ARG A 312 -10.19 9.66 4.31
C ARG A 312 -10.01 9.61 5.80
N ARG A 313 -9.05 8.84 6.26
CA ARG A 313 -8.75 8.70 7.67
C ARG A 313 -8.31 10.00 8.34
N LEU A 314 -7.45 10.78 7.68
CA LEU A 314 -7.03 12.09 8.20
C LEU A 314 -8.23 13.03 8.40
N VAL A 315 -9.17 13.04 7.45
CA VAL A 315 -10.41 13.83 7.57
C VAL A 315 -11.25 13.33 8.74
N GLN A 316 -11.46 12.02 8.88
CA GLN A 316 -12.27 11.42 9.94
C GLN A 316 -11.69 11.70 11.33
N ASP A 317 -10.39 11.46 11.54
CA ASP A 317 -9.74 11.67 12.83
C ASP A 317 -9.73 13.16 13.23
N TRP A 318 -9.64 14.08 12.25
CA TRP A 318 -9.82 15.51 12.50
C TRP A 318 -11.27 15.85 12.93
N VAL A 319 -12.27 15.37 12.20
CA VAL A 319 -13.70 15.59 12.55
C VAL A 319 -14.00 15.02 13.94
N GLU A 320 -13.53 13.80 14.25
CA GLU A 320 -13.68 13.20 15.59
C GLU A 320 -13.08 14.10 16.69
N SER A 321 -12.02 14.85 16.39
CA SER A 321 -11.35 15.74 17.37
C SER A 321 -12.07 17.05 17.59
N VAL A 322 -12.69 17.65 16.56
CA VAL A 322 -13.30 19.00 16.61
C VAL A 322 -14.82 18.93 16.72
N ARG A 323 -15.48 17.94 16.13
CA ARG A 323 -16.93 17.75 16.09
C ARG A 323 -17.30 16.26 16.14
N PRO A 324 -17.07 15.59 17.29
CA PRO A 324 -17.35 14.16 17.44
C PRO A 324 -18.80 13.79 17.16
N ASP A 325 -19.73 14.73 17.33
CA ASP A 325 -21.15 14.59 17.01
C ASP A 325 -21.44 14.41 15.50
N LEU A 326 -20.53 14.80 14.62
CA LEU A 326 -20.63 14.67 13.16
C LEU A 326 -19.83 13.51 12.58
N ALA A 327 -19.06 12.78 13.38
CA ALA A 327 -18.13 11.75 12.90
C ALA A 327 -18.84 10.67 12.06
N ASP A 328 -19.99 10.16 12.51
CA ASP A 328 -20.76 9.15 11.79
C ASP A 328 -21.35 9.69 10.47
N ALA A 329 -21.81 10.94 10.46
CA ALA A 329 -22.35 11.57 9.25
C ALA A 329 -21.24 11.76 8.20
N VAL A 330 -20.06 12.22 8.61
CA VAL A 330 -18.91 12.34 7.70
C VAL A 330 -18.43 10.96 7.25
N ASP A 331 -18.45 9.93 8.11
CA ASP A 331 -18.10 8.57 7.68
C ASP A 331 -19.09 8.00 6.67
N ALA A 332 -20.35 8.41 6.70
CA ALA A 332 -21.36 7.99 5.72
C ALA A 332 -21.20 8.62 4.34
N VAL A 333 -20.47 9.74 4.20
CA VAL A 333 -20.26 10.42 2.90
C VAL A 333 -19.63 9.48 1.88
N PRO A 334 -20.23 9.32 0.68
CA PRO A 334 -19.73 8.40 -0.32
C PRO A 334 -18.41 8.86 -0.96
N SER A 335 -17.73 7.92 -1.62
CA SER A 335 -16.65 8.21 -2.55
C SER A 335 -17.21 8.41 -3.97
N ALA A 336 -16.56 9.26 -4.77
CA ALA A 336 -16.93 9.48 -6.17
C ALA A 336 -16.69 8.25 -7.08
N TYR A 337 -16.00 7.22 -6.59
CA TYR A 337 -15.74 5.99 -7.36
C TYR A 337 -16.86 4.98 -7.11
N PRO A 338 -17.65 4.60 -8.15
CA PRO A 338 -18.74 3.64 -8.00
C PRO A 338 -18.22 2.25 -7.59
N GLY A 339 -18.98 1.57 -6.72
CA GLY A 339 -18.67 0.22 -6.26
C GLY A 339 -18.01 0.12 -4.88
N GLN A 340 -17.92 1.22 -4.13
CA GLN A 340 -17.38 1.24 -2.77
C GLN A 340 -18.42 1.84 -1.81
N ARG A 341 -19.26 0.97 -1.27
CA ARG A 341 -20.14 1.29 -0.13
C ARG A 341 -19.45 0.91 1.17
#